data_6b0580efa23514780459a8ace8f6c71e
#
_entry.id   6b0580efa23514780459a8ace8f6c71e
#
_cell.length_a   1.000
_cell.length_b   1.000
_cell.length_c   1.000
_cell.angle_alpha   90.00
_cell.angle_beta   90.00
_cell.angle_gamma   90.00
#
_symmetry.space_group_name_H-M   'P 1'
#
loop_
_entity.id
_entity.type
_entity.pdbx_description
1 polymer ?
#
loop_
_entity_poly.entity_id
_entity_poly.type
_entity_poly.pdbx_seq_one_letter_code
_entity_poly.pdbx_strand_id
1 'polypeptide(L)'
;MRLREIFARDAAERDRAGGKPLEQLALLKESGLLNLLIPTEFGGAGERWSTALKIAREFAKVDGALGHLYGYHFGSQHAAHLRGTAEQAADIFRRSAAGNWFWGNTANSFSKSLFGRRDADGFVLDGFRPFTSGSHIADYLQVAWEDRDTNARSFAAIPANRDGIRIENDWDASASAKPEAGASPTPGSGFIETRYSTTSLTAGVPIRP
;
A
#
# COMPACT_ATOMS: atom_id res chain seq x y z
N MET A 1 -8.64 2.77 -21.68
CA MET A 1 -8.33 1.66 -22.60
C MET A 1 -6.86 1.65 -22.99
N ARG A 2 -6.27 2.77 -23.36
CA ARG A 2 -4.85 2.84 -23.80
C ARG A 2 -3.83 2.22 -22.80
N LEU A 3 -3.96 2.47 -21.49
CA LEU A 3 -3.03 1.91 -20.50
C LEU A 3 -3.11 0.37 -20.43
N ARG A 4 -4.31 -0.22 -20.48
CA ARG A 4 -4.48 -1.67 -20.50
C ARG A 4 -3.72 -2.30 -21.69
N GLU A 5 -3.77 -1.68 -22.86
CA GLU A 5 -3.08 -2.17 -24.06
C GLU A 5 -1.56 -2.07 -23.90
N ILE A 6 -1.07 -1.00 -23.26
CA ILE A 6 0.36 -0.85 -22.95
C ILE A 6 0.78 -1.94 -21.95
N PHE A 7 0.03 -2.14 -20.88
CA PHE A 7 0.34 -3.15 -19.85
C PHE A 7 0.32 -4.58 -20.37
N ALA A 8 -0.51 -4.86 -21.39
CA ALA A 8 -0.62 -6.18 -21.99
C ALA A 8 0.62 -6.60 -22.80
N ARG A 9 1.42 -5.63 -23.31
CA ARG A 9 2.47 -5.91 -24.30
C ARG A 9 3.56 -6.83 -23.78
N ASP A 10 3.95 -6.65 -22.54
CA ASP A 10 5.09 -7.31 -21.91
C ASP A 10 4.76 -7.96 -20.54
N ALA A 11 3.46 -8.07 -20.21
CA ALA A 11 3.02 -8.59 -18.92
C ALA A 11 3.60 -9.96 -18.58
N ALA A 12 3.59 -10.91 -19.52
CA ALA A 12 4.13 -12.24 -19.30
C ALA A 12 5.66 -12.28 -19.22
N GLU A 13 6.34 -11.33 -19.84
CA GLU A 13 7.80 -11.19 -19.75
C GLU A 13 8.20 -10.62 -18.39
N ARG A 14 7.51 -9.56 -17.94
CA ARG A 14 7.70 -8.98 -16.60
C ARG A 14 7.43 -9.99 -15.50
N ASP A 15 6.36 -10.78 -15.61
CA ASP A 15 6.02 -11.81 -14.62
C ASP A 15 7.15 -12.86 -14.50
N ARG A 16 7.71 -13.30 -15.64
CA ARG A 16 8.84 -14.23 -15.63
C ARG A 16 10.16 -13.62 -15.14
N ALA A 17 10.41 -12.37 -15.50
CA ALA A 17 11.63 -11.67 -15.10
C ALA A 17 11.60 -11.24 -13.63
N GLY A 18 10.40 -11.10 -13.06
CA GLY A 18 10.22 -10.52 -11.74
C GLY A 18 10.57 -9.03 -11.70
N GLY A 19 10.63 -8.46 -10.50
CA GLY A 19 11.07 -7.07 -10.30
C GLY A 19 9.91 -6.09 -10.08
N LYS A 20 10.24 -4.81 -10.11
CA LYS A 20 9.33 -3.73 -9.75
C LYS A 20 8.69 -3.13 -11.00
N PRO A 21 7.37 -2.93 -11.06
CA PRO A 21 6.67 -2.35 -12.21
C PRO A 21 6.80 -0.81 -12.24
N LEU A 22 8.03 -0.28 -12.29
CA LEU A 22 8.29 1.16 -12.18
C LEU A 22 7.75 1.96 -13.36
N GLU A 23 7.88 1.45 -14.58
CA GLU A 23 7.35 2.10 -15.79
C GLU A 23 5.82 2.16 -15.76
N GLN A 24 5.18 1.07 -15.33
CA GLN A 24 3.73 1.00 -15.20
C GLN A 24 3.21 1.95 -14.12
N LEU A 25 3.95 2.07 -13.01
CA LEU A 25 3.65 3.04 -11.98
C LEU A 25 3.77 4.49 -12.49
N ALA A 26 4.82 4.81 -13.26
CA ALA A 26 4.98 6.13 -13.87
C ALA A 26 3.78 6.48 -14.76
N LEU A 27 3.36 5.56 -15.60
CA LEU A 27 2.18 5.72 -16.46
C LEU A 27 0.88 5.91 -15.66
N LEU A 28 0.73 5.20 -14.53
CA LEU A 28 -0.41 5.40 -13.62
C LEU A 28 -0.39 6.80 -12.99
N LYS A 29 0.78 7.26 -12.57
CA LYS A 29 0.96 8.64 -12.04
C LYS A 29 0.61 9.70 -13.08
N GLU A 30 1.14 9.57 -14.29
CA GLU A 30 0.87 10.49 -15.40
C GLU A 30 -0.61 10.53 -15.82
N SER A 31 -1.31 9.42 -15.69
CA SER A 31 -2.72 9.33 -16.09
C SER A 31 -3.69 10.00 -15.11
N GLY A 32 -3.26 10.38 -13.91
CA GLY A 32 -4.11 10.90 -12.85
C GLY A 32 -5.00 9.83 -12.17
N LEU A 33 -4.89 8.57 -12.56
CA LEU A 33 -5.73 7.49 -12.04
C LEU A 33 -5.48 7.16 -10.55
N LEU A 34 -4.35 7.58 -9.99
CA LEU A 34 -4.08 7.40 -8.55
C LEU A 34 -4.94 8.31 -7.67
N ASN A 35 -5.41 9.43 -8.21
CA ASN A 35 -6.25 10.40 -7.48
C ASN A 35 -7.73 10.26 -7.84
N LEU A 36 -8.12 9.15 -8.48
CA LEU A 36 -9.45 8.95 -9.04
C LEU A 36 -10.58 9.08 -8.00
N LEU A 37 -10.39 8.51 -6.80
CA LEU A 37 -11.39 8.48 -5.75
C LEU A 37 -11.29 9.63 -4.75
N ILE A 38 -10.21 10.40 -4.77
CA ILE A 38 -10.08 11.58 -3.89
C ILE A 38 -11.15 12.60 -4.29
N PRO A 39 -11.93 13.14 -3.34
CA PRO A 39 -12.92 14.18 -3.61
C PRO A 39 -12.31 15.40 -4.33
N THR A 40 -13.11 16.05 -5.17
CA THR A 40 -12.66 17.18 -6.00
C THR A 40 -12.18 18.37 -5.17
N GLU A 41 -12.79 18.62 -4.01
CA GLU A 41 -12.36 19.65 -3.07
C GLU A 41 -10.96 19.41 -2.48
N PHE A 42 -10.42 18.21 -2.60
CA PHE A 42 -9.06 17.84 -2.16
C PHE A 42 -8.10 17.60 -3.33
N GLY A 43 -8.51 17.93 -4.56
CA GLY A 43 -7.65 17.84 -5.75
C GLY A 43 -7.72 16.50 -6.49
N GLY A 44 -8.70 15.67 -6.21
CA GLY A 44 -8.95 14.40 -6.93
C GLY A 44 -10.01 14.53 -8.01
N ALA A 45 -10.37 13.40 -8.62
CA ALA A 45 -11.42 13.32 -9.63
C ALA A 45 -12.84 13.11 -9.06
N GLY A 46 -12.99 12.76 -7.79
CA GLY A 46 -14.27 12.56 -7.12
C GLY A 46 -15.09 11.40 -7.68
N GLU A 47 -14.44 10.43 -8.31
CA GLU A 47 -15.09 9.28 -8.92
C GLU A 47 -15.55 8.25 -7.87
N ARG A 48 -16.42 7.34 -8.32
CA ARG A 48 -16.98 6.30 -7.44
C ARG A 48 -16.08 5.07 -7.40
N TRP A 49 -16.14 4.33 -6.29
CA TRP A 49 -15.49 3.02 -6.14
C TRP A 49 -15.81 2.05 -7.29
N SER A 50 -17.04 2.07 -7.80
CA SER A 50 -17.41 1.24 -8.95
C SER A 50 -16.58 1.54 -10.21
N THR A 51 -16.18 2.80 -10.41
CA THR A 51 -15.29 3.21 -11.52
C THR A 51 -13.88 2.64 -11.29
N ALA A 52 -13.30 2.83 -10.10
CA ALA A 52 -11.99 2.30 -9.77
C ALA A 52 -11.92 0.77 -9.90
N LEU A 53 -12.94 0.05 -9.41
CA LEU A 53 -13.01 -1.41 -9.51
C LEU A 53 -13.16 -1.90 -10.95
N LYS A 54 -13.89 -1.17 -11.82
CA LYS A 54 -13.94 -1.48 -13.26
C LYS A 54 -12.57 -1.34 -13.91
N ILE A 55 -11.81 -0.29 -13.58
CA ILE A 55 -10.46 -0.08 -14.10
C ILE A 55 -9.51 -1.16 -13.58
N ALA A 56 -9.53 -1.46 -12.28
CA ALA A 56 -8.74 -2.54 -11.68
C ALA A 56 -9.00 -3.88 -12.38
N ARG A 57 -10.26 -4.19 -12.67
CA ARG A 57 -10.65 -5.40 -13.41
C ARG A 57 -10.09 -5.41 -14.84
N GLU A 58 -10.10 -4.27 -15.54
CA GLU A 58 -9.54 -4.19 -16.88
C GLU A 58 -8.01 -4.35 -16.88
N PHE A 59 -7.33 -3.84 -15.87
CA PHE A 59 -5.89 -4.09 -15.69
C PHE A 59 -5.62 -5.56 -15.35
N ALA A 60 -6.39 -6.14 -14.42
CA ALA A 60 -6.23 -7.54 -14.01
C ALA A 60 -6.45 -8.55 -15.14
N LYS A 61 -7.22 -8.23 -16.19
CA LYS A 61 -7.39 -9.09 -17.38
C LYS A 61 -6.10 -9.27 -18.18
N VAL A 62 -5.16 -8.35 -18.07
CA VAL A 62 -3.91 -8.35 -18.85
C VAL A 62 -2.68 -8.49 -17.95
N ASP A 63 -2.76 -8.02 -16.71
CA ASP A 63 -1.73 -8.09 -15.70
C ASP A 63 -2.38 -8.15 -14.32
N GLY A 64 -2.41 -9.35 -13.72
CA GLY A 64 -3.05 -9.59 -12.42
C GLY A 64 -2.37 -8.83 -11.29
N ALA A 65 -1.04 -8.68 -11.35
CA ALA A 65 -0.27 -7.95 -10.34
C ALA A 65 -0.60 -6.46 -10.35
N LEU A 66 -0.66 -5.84 -11.53
CA LEU A 66 -1.04 -4.43 -11.65
C LEU A 66 -2.50 -4.18 -11.25
N GLY A 67 -3.41 -5.08 -11.60
CA GLY A 67 -4.81 -4.99 -11.16
C GLY A 67 -4.93 -5.05 -9.63
N HIS A 68 -4.19 -5.95 -8.99
CA HIS A 68 -4.10 -6.07 -7.53
C HIS A 68 -3.52 -4.80 -6.89
N LEU A 69 -2.37 -4.34 -7.34
CA LEU A 69 -1.70 -3.15 -6.81
C LEU A 69 -2.58 -1.90 -6.94
N TYR A 70 -3.23 -1.72 -8.08
CA TYR A 70 -4.14 -0.60 -8.32
C TYR A 70 -5.37 -0.64 -7.40
N GLY A 71 -5.94 -1.83 -7.18
CA GLY A 71 -7.07 -2.00 -6.25
C GLY A 71 -6.68 -1.71 -4.80
N TYR A 72 -5.56 -2.24 -4.34
CA TYR A 72 -5.06 -2.04 -2.97
C TYR A 72 -4.65 -0.61 -2.67
N HIS A 73 -4.15 0.12 -3.67
CA HIS A 73 -3.83 1.54 -3.56
C HIS A 73 -5.00 2.34 -2.96
N PHE A 74 -6.22 2.16 -3.47
CA PHE A 74 -7.38 2.90 -2.96
C PHE A 74 -7.79 2.49 -1.56
N GLY A 75 -7.69 1.22 -1.20
CA GLY A 75 -7.94 0.75 0.15
C GLY A 75 -7.03 1.42 1.17
N SER A 76 -5.76 1.57 0.83
CA SER A 76 -4.76 2.24 1.66
C SER A 76 -4.94 3.75 1.70
N GLN A 77 -5.19 4.40 0.56
CA GLN A 77 -5.44 5.84 0.45
C GLN A 77 -6.66 6.29 1.26
N HIS A 78 -7.72 5.47 1.29
CA HIS A 78 -8.97 5.78 1.99
C HIS A 78 -9.02 5.29 3.45
N ALA A 79 -7.95 4.72 3.96
CA ALA A 79 -7.93 4.20 5.32
C ALA A 79 -8.24 5.28 6.38
N ALA A 80 -7.74 6.50 6.19
CA ALA A 80 -8.03 7.63 7.08
C ALA A 80 -9.51 8.03 7.03
N HIS A 81 -10.12 8.01 5.85
CA HIS A 81 -11.56 8.29 5.70
C HIS A 81 -12.44 7.23 6.37
N LEU A 82 -12.02 5.97 6.35
CA LEU A 82 -12.80 4.86 6.92
C LEU A 82 -12.63 4.73 8.45
N ARG A 83 -11.54 5.20 9.03
CA ARG A 83 -11.13 4.90 10.41
C ARG A 83 -10.70 6.10 11.22
N GLY A 84 -10.45 7.24 10.58
CA GLY A 84 -9.97 8.47 11.21
C GLY A 84 -11.04 9.52 11.38
N THR A 85 -10.61 10.73 11.75
CA THR A 85 -11.47 11.91 11.76
C THR A 85 -11.59 12.53 10.35
N ALA A 86 -12.58 13.42 10.19
CA ALA A 86 -12.75 14.14 8.93
C ALA A 86 -11.52 14.99 8.57
N GLU A 87 -10.86 15.59 9.58
CA GLU A 87 -9.65 16.39 9.41
C GLU A 87 -8.47 15.54 8.94
N GLN A 88 -8.31 14.35 9.53
CA GLN A 88 -7.29 13.38 9.13
C GLN A 88 -7.48 12.92 7.69
N ALA A 89 -8.71 12.59 7.33
CA ALA A 89 -9.05 12.20 5.96
C ALA A 89 -8.75 13.35 4.97
N ALA A 90 -9.17 14.56 5.29
CA ALA A 90 -8.94 15.74 4.46
C ALA A 90 -7.44 16.03 4.27
N ASP A 91 -6.63 15.93 5.33
CA ASP A 91 -5.17 16.12 5.25
C ASP A 91 -4.53 15.08 4.34
N ILE A 92 -4.85 13.80 4.56
CA ILE A 92 -4.32 12.69 3.74
C ILE A 92 -4.73 12.86 2.27
N PHE A 93 -5.98 13.21 1.99
CA PHE A 93 -6.43 13.40 0.62
C PHE A 93 -5.72 14.54 -0.09
N ARG A 94 -5.61 15.73 0.55
CA ARG A 94 -4.89 16.88 -0.04
C ARG A 94 -3.42 16.54 -0.32
N ARG A 95 -2.75 15.93 0.64
CA ARG A 95 -1.32 15.59 0.50
C ARG A 95 -1.12 14.48 -0.53
N SER A 96 -1.99 13.47 -0.55
CA SER A 96 -1.95 12.38 -1.52
C SER A 96 -2.16 12.90 -2.94
N ALA A 97 -3.13 13.79 -3.15
CA ALA A 97 -3.39 14.40 -4.44
C ALA A 97 -2.22 15.29 -4.90
N ALA A 98 -1.73 16.17 -4.02
CA ALA A 98 -0.63 17.07 -4.33
C ALA A 98 0.69 16.33 -4.64
N GLY A 99 0.98 15.25 -3.91
CA GLY A 99 2.16 14.42 -4.12
C GLY A 99 1.99 13.33 -5.16
N ASN A 100 0.78 13.15 -5.69
CA ASN A 100 0.43 12.07 -6.62
C ASN A 100 0.94 10.70 -6.11
N TRP A 101 0.64 10.40 -4.83
CA TRP A 101 1.22 9.26 -4.12
C TRP A 101 0.63 7.93 -4.55
N PHE A 102 1.50 6.95 -4.75
CA PHE A 102 1.09 5.55 -4.77
C PHE A 102 1.15 4.96 -3.36
N TRP A 103 0.08 4.30 -2.94
CA TRP A 103 -0.07 3.73 -1.61
C TRP A 103 0.20 2.22 -1.60
N GLY A 104 1.14 1.81 -0.76
CA GLY A 104 1.35 0.40 -0.43
C GLY A 104 0.50 -0.02 0.76
N ASN A 105 0.13 -1.30 0.81
CA ASN A 105 -0.69 -1.87 1.86
C ASN A 105 0.12 -2.80 2.77
N THR A 106 0.12 -2.50 4.06
CA THR A 106 0.73 -3.36 5.09
C THR A 106 -0.29 -3.76 6.18
N ALA A 107 -1.57 -3.58 5.91
CA ALA A 107 -2.64 -3.78 6.89
C ALA A 107 -3.18 -5.22 6.93
N ASN A 108 -2.30 -6.23 6.86
CA ASN A 108 -2.70 -7.62 6.97
C ASN A 108 -3.38 -7.90 8.32
N SER A 109 -4.67 -8.21 8.27
CA SER A 109 -5.50 -8.41 9.47
C SER A 109 -5.24 -9.73 10.18
N PHE A 110 -4.64 -10.70 9.50
CA PHE A 110 -4.39 -12.05 10.04
C PHE A 110 -3.03 -12.17 10.73
N SER A 111 -2.13 -11.20 10.55
CA SER A 111 -0.82 -11.20 11.19
C SER A 111 -0.77 -10.21 12.34
N LYS A 112 -0.46 -10.72 13.54
CA LYS A 112 -0.17 -9.94 14.74
C LYS A 112 1.33 -9.98 15.03
N SER A 113 2.12 -9.42 14.14
CA SER A 113 3.58 -9.48 14.17
C SER A 113 4.26 -8.12 14.26
N LEU A 114 3.51 -7.03 14.18
CA LEU A 114 3.99 -5.67 14.40
C LEU A 114 3.26 -5.09 15.62
N PHE A 115 4.03 -4.63 16.60
CA PHE A 115 3.52 -4.09 17.84
C PHE A 115 3.96 -2.64 17.99
N GLY A 116 3.11 -1.84 18.63
CA GLY A 116 3.40 -0.46 18.95
C GLY A 116 3.32 -0.21 20.45
N ARG A 117 4.19 0.63 20.96
CA ARG A 117 4.13 1.18 22.32
C ARG A 117 4.09 2.70 22.23
N ARG A 118 3.25 3.32 23.05
CA ARG A 118 3.23 4.78 23.14
C ARG A 118 4.57 5.32 23.64
N ASP A 119 4.95 6.45 23.04
CA ASP A 119 6.06 7.28 23.48
C ASP A 119 5.58 8.74 23.48
N ALA A 120 6.40 9.67 24.00
CA ALA A 120 6.02 11.06 24.25
C ALA A 120 5.26 11.73 23.08
N ASP A 121 5.69 11.49 21.84
CA ASP A 121 5.17 12.13 20.64
C ASP A 121 4.49 11.17 19.64
N GLY A 122 4.22 9.91 20.03
CA GLY A 122 3.61 8.96 19.12
C GLY A 122 3.75 7.50 19.50
N PHE A 123 4.28 6.67 18.60
CA PHE A 123 4.48 5.24 18.82
C PHE A 123 5.88 4.79 18.37
N VAL A 124 6.49 3.94 19.14
CA VAL A 124 7.62 3.11 18.72
C VAL A 124 7.02 1.79 18.23
N LEU A 125 7.30 1.43 16.98
CA LEU A 125 6.86 0.18 16.40
C LEU A 125 8.04 -0.81 16.37
N ASP A 126 7.73 -2.07 16.67
CA ASP A 126 8.70 -3.16 16.68
C ASP A 126 8.07 -4.44 16.12
N GLY A 127 8.75 -5.08 15.18
CA GLY A 127 8.28 -6.28 14.51
C GLY A 127 8.28 -6.16 12.99
N PHE A 128 7.44 -6.95 12.34
CA PHE A 128 7.39 -7.03 10.88
C PHE A 128 5.95 -7.16 10.38
N ARG A 129 5.76 -6.90 9.08
CA ARG A 129 4.47 -7.11 8.38
C ARG A 129 4.70 -7.98 7.15
N PRO A 130 4.10 -9.18 7.09
CA PRO A 130 4.08 -9.99 5.87
C PRO A 130 3.00 -9.51 4.90
N PHE A 131 3.13 -9.90 3.63
CA PHE A 131 2.18 -9.59 2.56
C PHE A 131 1.94 -8.09 2.35
N THR A 132 3.03 -7.33 2.25
CA THR A 132 3.01 -5.87 2.10
C THR A 132 2.95 -5.47 0.63
N SER A 133 1.80 -5.72 0.00
CA SER A 133 1.61 -5.47 -1.44
C SER A 133 1.91 -4.02 -1.83
N GLY A 134 2.79 -3.85 -2.82
CA GLY A 134 3.16 -2.55 -3.36
C GLY A 134 4.17 -1.74 -2.53
N SER A 135 4.67 -2.26 -1.40
CA SER A 135 5.59 -1.53 -0.52
C SER A 135 6.87 -1.07 -1.22
N HIS A 136 7.42 -1.89 -2.12
CA HIS A 136 8.66 -1.60 -2.86
C HIS A 136 8.59 -0.41 -3.83
N ILE A 137 7.38 0.01 -4.19
CA ILE A 137 7.13 1.08 -5.17
C ILE A 137 6.26 2.20 -4.59
N ALA A 138 5.89 2.09 -3.32
CA ALA A 138 5.01 3.05 -2.67
C ALA A 138 5.75 4.33 -2.29
N ASP A 139 5.03 5.45 -2.38
CA ASP A 139 5.42 6.72 -1.75
C ASP A 139 5.03 6.71 -0.27
N TYR A 140 3.86 6.13 0.05
CA TYR A 140 3.33 5.99 1.40
C TYR A 140 2.81 4.58 1.67
N LEU A 141 2.94 4.15 2.91
CA LEU A 141 2.43 2.88 3.42
C LEU A 141 1.28 3.13 4.39
N GLN A 142 0.20 2.38 4.24
CA GLN A 142 -0.77 2.20 5.30
C GLN A 142 -0.25 1.11 6.24
N VAL A 143 0.23 1.49 7.41
CA VAL A 143 0.77 0.56 8.41
C VAL A 143 -0.26 0.31 9.50
N ALA A 144 -0.39 -0.95 9.90
CA ALA A 144 -1.24 -1.37 11.01
C ALA A 144 -0.41 -2.12 12.06
N TRP A 145 -0.65 -1.87 13.33
CA TRP A 145 0.01 -2.56 14.43
C TRP A 145 -0.96 -2.86 15.59
N GLU A 146 -0.56 -3.76 16.46
CA GLU A 146 -1.25 -4.01 17.73
C GLU A 146 -0.59 -3.14 18.81
N ASP A 147 -1.38 -2.29 19.47
CA ASP A 147 -0.92 -1.47 20.60
C ASP A 147 -0.68 -2.38 21.81
N ARG A 148 0.54 -2.35 22.39
CA ARG A 148 0.93 -3.24 23.49
C ARG A 148 0.20 -2.92 24.80
N ASP A 149 -0.23 -1.69 24.98
CA ASP A 149 -0.84 -1.24 26.23
C ASP A 149 -2.36 -1.49 26.23
N THR A 150 -2.99 -1.36 25.07
CA THR A 150 -4.45 -1.44 24.93
C THR A 150 -4.95 -2.68 24.21
N ASN A 151 -4.07 -3.44 23.53
CA ASN A 151 -4.39 -4.50 22.59
C ASN A 151 -5.30 -4.05 21.42
N ALA A 152 -5.48 -2.75 21.24
CA ALA A 152 -6.24 -2.19 20.14
C ALA A 152 -5.39 -2.19 18.86
N ARG A 153 -6.06 -2.33 17.72
CA ARG A 153 -5.42 -2.19 16.43
C ARG A 153 -5.35 -0.71 16.05
N SER A 154 -4.14 -0.24 15.82
CA SER A 154 -3.85 1.13 15.40
C SER A 154 -3.35 1.18 13.96
N PHE A 155 -3.50 2.34 13.31
CA PHE A 155 -3.13 2.55 11.91
C PHE A 155 -2.43 3.90 11.76
N ALA A 156 -1.50 3.97 10.79
CA ALA A 156 -0.91 5.24 10.37
C ALA A 156 -0.57 5.22 8.88
N ALA A 157 -0.47 6.42 8.32
CA ALA A 157 0.12 6.69 7.03
C ALA A 157 1.59 7.06 7.23
N ILE A 158 2.51 6.32 6.63
CA ILE A 158 3.95 6.48 6.85
C ILE A 158 4.65 6.58 5.49
N PRO A 159 5.58 7.54 5.27
CA PRO A 159 6.42 7.56 4.08
C PRO A 159 7.18 6.25 3.94
N ALA A 160 7.18 5.66 2.74
CA ALA A 160 7.83 4.36 2.53
C ALA A 160 9.36 4.41 2.67
N ASN A 161 9.94 5.58 2.45
CA ASN A 161 11.38 5.86 2.58
C ASN A 161 11.79 6.37 3.97
N ARG A 162 10.92 6.24 4.98
CA ARG A 162 11.22 6.71 6.33
C ARG A 162 12.36 5.89 6.94
N ASP A 163 13.25 6.56 7.66
CA ASP A 163 14.31 5.91 8.44
C ASP A 163 13.72 4.88 9.42
N GLY A 164 14.35 3.72 9.51
CA GLY A 164 13.89 2.60 10.33
C GLY A 164 12.90 1.67 9.66
N ILE A 165 12.50 1.92 8.40
CA ILE A 165 11.77 0.96 7.58
C ILE A 165 12.77 0.20 6.71
N ARG A 166 12.68 -1.14 6.77
CA ARG A 166 13.36 -2.03 5.82
C ARG A 166 12.31 -2.83 5.06
N ILE A 167 12.35 -2.78 3.74
CA ILE A 167 11.47 -3.54 2.84
C ILE A 167 12.33 -4.63 2.20
N GLU A 168 12.07 -5.88 2.58
CA GLU A 168 12.78 -7.04 2.04
C GLU A 168 12.26 -7.42 0.66
N ASN A 169 13.15 -7.91 -0.20
CA ASN A 169 12.80 -8.39 -1.54
C ASN A 169 12.64 -9.91 -1.50
N ASP A 170 11.71 -10.39 -0.69
CA ASP A 170 11.46 -11.80 -0.44
C ASP A 170 10.10 -12.29 -1.00
N TRP A 171 9.51 -11.52 -1.91
CA TRP A 171 8.27 -11.90 -2.55
C TRP A 171 8.53 -12.99 -3.60
N ASP A 172 8.18 -14.22 -3.26
CA ASP A 172 8.24 -15.40 -4.10
C ASP A 172 6.84 -16.04 -4.19
N ALA A 173 5.83 -15.24 -4.51
CA ALA A 173 4.48 -15.70 -4.74
C ALA A 173 4.10 -15.45 -6.19
N SER A 174 3.91 -16.51 -6.94
CA SER A 174 3.35 -16.46 -8.28
C SER A 174 1.88 -16.86 -8.24
N ALA A 175 1.01 -16.01 -8.75
CA ALA A 175 -0.40 -16.35 -8.95
C ALA A 175 -0.60 -17.34 -10.11
N SER A 176 0.44 -17.63 -10.88
CA SER A 176 0.40 -18.43 -12.12
C SER A 176 1.48 -19.50 -12.25
N ALA A 177 2.48 -19.56 -11.36
CA ALA A 177 3.44 -20.67 -11.40
C ALA A 177 2.79 -21.94 -10.91
N LYS A 178 2.77 -22.98 -11.76
CA LYS A 178 2.53 -24.36 -11.31
C LYS A 178 3.57 -24.69 -10.25
N PRO A 179 3.18 -25.17 -9.06
CA PRO A 179 4.15 -25.69 -8.11
C PRO A 179 4.89 -26.86 -8.78
N GLU A 180 6.18 -26.72 -8.97
CA GLU A 180 7.01 -27.90 -9.20
C GLU A 180 6.89 -28.78 -7.97
N ALA A 181 6.54 -30.06 -8.18
CA ALA A 181 6.32 -31.00 -7.11
C ALA A 181 7.61 -31.13 -6.28
N GLY A 182 7.61 -30.59 -5.07
CA GLY A 182 8.70 -30.70 -4.12
C GLY A 182 9.16 -29.42 -3.42
N ALA A 183 8.74 -28.25 -3.85
CA ALA A 183 9.02 -27.02 -3.12
C ALA A 183 7.96 -26.79 -2.03
N SER A 184 8.35 -26.82 -0.78
CA SER A 184 7.52 -26.31 0.31
C SER A 184 7.27 -24.82 0.05
N PRO A 185 6.03 -24.33 0.13
CA PRO A 185 5.76 -22.91 -0.03
C PRO A 185 6.42 -22.19 1.15
N THR A 186 7.51 -21.52 0.88
CA THR A 186 8.00 -20.49 1.80
C THR A 186 6.99 -19.35 1.73
N PRO A 187 6.34 -18.96 2.84
CA PRO A 187 5.41 -17.84 2.80
C PRO A 187 6.15 -16.60 2.31
N GLY A 188 5.74 -16.05 1.18
CA GLY A 188 6.23 -14.78 0.68
C GLY A 188 5.97 -13.71 1.74
N SER A 189 6.97 -13.35 2.49
CA SER A 189 6.90 -12.40 3.58
C SER A 189 7.71 -11.17 3.17
N GLY A 190 7.02 -10.14 2.69
CA GLY A 190 7.62 -8.81 2.69
C GLY A 190 7.81 -8.39 4.15
N PHE A 191 9.01 -8.55 4.69
CA PHE A 191 9.32 -8.13 6.04
C PHE A 191 9.46 -6.62 6.09
N ILE A 192 8.75 -6.00 7.02
CA ILE A 192 9.08 -4.66 7.50
C ILE A 192 9.67 -4.89 8.89
N GLU A 193 10.98 -5.00 9.01
CA GLU A 193 11.61 -4.86 10.32
C GLU A 193 11.71 -3.37 10.59
N THR A 194 10.99 -2.92 11.60
CA THR A 194 10.82 -1.52 11.84
C THR A 194 11.13 -1.20 13.30
N ARG A 195 12.30 -0.64 13.53
CA ARG A 195 12.58 0.09 14.77
C ARG A 195 12.31 1.55 14.51
N TYR A 196 11.21 2.06 15.01
CA TYR A 196 10.91 3.48 14.96
C TYR A 196 11.38 4.16 16.24
N SER A 197 12.30 5.09 16.12
CA SER A 197 12.46 6.14 17.10
C SER A 197 11.50 7.29 16.76
N THR A 198 10.72 7.72 17.71
CA THR A 198 9.57 8.63 17.56
C THR A 198 9.93 10.09 17.46
N THR A 199 11.05 10.47 16.92
CA THR A 199 11.28 11.90 16.69
C THR A 199 10.48 12.33 15.46
N SER A 200 9.21 12.69 15.64
CA SER A 200 8.30 13.27 14.65
C SER A 200 7.30 12.32 13.97
N LEU A 201 6.33 11.79 14.73
CA LEU A 201 5.04 11.33 14.18
C LEU A 201 4.01 12.47 14.05
N THR A 202 4.44 13.71 14.03
CA THR A 202 3.57 14.89 13.82
C THR A 202 2.93 14.94 12.43
N ALA A 203 3.18 13.97 11.56
CA ALA A 203 2.50 13.84 10.27
C ALA A 203 1.70 12.54 10.11
N GLY A 204 1.67 11.67 11.10
CA GLY A 204 0.87 10.44 11.12
C GLY A 204 -0.01 10.44 12.37
N VAL A 205 -1.15 11.13 12.32
CA VAL A 205 -2.12 11.06 13.42
C VAL A 205 -2.63 9.63 13.49
N PRO A 206 -2.61 8.96 14.68
CA PRO A 206 -3.18 7.64 14.82
C PRO A 206 -4.66 7.71 14.44
N ILE A 207 -5.06 6.88 13.51
CA ILE A 207 -6.45 6.66 13.19
C ILE A 207 -6.99 5.84 14.37
N ARG A 208 -7.83 6.42 15.20
CA ARG A 208 -8.48 5.71 16.32
C ARG A 208 -9.47 4.68 15.76
N PRO A 209 -9.67 3.56 16.48
CA PRO A 209 -10.67 2.56 16.12
C PRO A 209 -12.09 3.12 16.13
#